data_00831fe329ecccf0754da66445848e45
#
_entry.id   00831fe329ecccf0754da66445848e45
#
_cell.length_a   1.000
_cell.length_b   1.000
_cell.length_c   1.000
_cell.angle_alpha   90.00
_cell.angle_beta   90.00
_cell.angle_gamma   90.00
#
_symmetry.space_group_name_H-M   'P 1'
#
loop_
_entity.id
_entity.type
_entity.pdbx_description
1 polymer ?
#
loop_
_entity_poly.entity_id
_entity_poly.type
_entity_poly.pdbx_seq_one_letter_code
_entity_poly.pdbx_strand_id
1 'polypeptide(L)'
;MSEVSVLRLLLSSGPRFARDAVGPVLVFYVGWRLVGLTTAVLGATTFALATFVWERRHARAGLGAALGLTIALTQAAAGLATGSPIAYFVPGIVANSVYGVAFIVSVALGRPLAGIFAQDTYAFPPAMRASATFRRVFSRVSLAWGTYLLLRSAVRLLTLSWRDVDVIVAVNILTGAPFTAALTTWSIWYGVRGFRRSDEWRAALGVALIAMLVLGAVAPARADQAADIVADADRYRRPADSFVWKITITSQEAKKAPSVDGFEVFAKTGGRVFVKFVAPPRSVGRSLLALGRDLWIYLPDAGKPVRIPLSQRLVGQVANGDIARADYAGDYDATLRGEEAIEGVPCHVLDLNAKTKDVTYAVIKYWVASDGRRPVKAEFYAGTGTLLKTGAFENFRDVAGHTLATRLTLTDAIRKDRRSVLDYGEVVIRNLPDKYFDKNYMKTLD
;
A
#
# COMPACT_ATOMS: atom_id res chain seq x y z
N MET A 1 -12.42 8.86 -17.00
CA MET A 1 -12.31 7.44 -16.60
C MET A 1 -12.35 6.61 -17.88
N SER A 2 -11.22 6.04 -18.28
CA SER A 2 -11.14 5.17 -19.45
C SER A 2 -11.83 3.84 -19.17
N GLU A 3 -12.35 3.14 -20.18
CA GLU A 3 -12.95 1.79 -20.05
C GLU A 3 -12.01 0.80 -19.34
N VAL A 4 -10.70 1.01 -19.45
CA VAL A 4 -9.65 0.25 -18.77
C VAL A 4 -9.74 0.37 -17.24
N SER A 5 -10.26 1.48 -16.66
CA SER A 5 -10.37 1.64 -15.19
C SER A 5 -11.56 0.88 -14.62
N VAL A 6 -12.69 0.80 -15.34
CA VAL A 6 -13.89 0.05 -14.93
C VAL A 6 -13.62 -1.46 -14.99
N LEU A 7 -12.96 -1.91 -16.05
CA LEU A 7 -12.58 -3.33 -16.20
C LEU A 7 -11.58 -3.75 -15.11
N ARG A 8 -10.59 -2.91 -14.78
CA ARG A 8 -9.65 -3.17 -13.66
C ARG A 8 -10.37 -3.25 -12.31
N LEU A 9 -11.37 -2.40 -12.08
CA LEU A 9 -12.16 -2.39 -10.84
C LEU A 9 -12.98 -3.68 -10.72
N LEU A 10 -13.59 -4.13 -11.81
CA LEU A 10 -14.35 -5.39 -11.88
C LEU A 10 -13.43 -6.60 -11.71
N LEU A 11 -12.27 -6.63 -12.36
CA LEU A 11 -11.30 -7.72 -12.26
C LEU A 11 -10.64 -7.79 -10.88
N SER A 12 -10.43 -6.67 -10.19
CA SER A 12 -9.85 -6.64 -8.84
C SER A 12 -10.84 -7.00 -7.73
N SER A 13 -12.13 -6.73 -7.94
CA SER A 13 -13.19 -6.96 -6.95
C SER A 13 -13.94 -8.27 -7.17
N GLY A 14 -13.99 -8.79 -8.41
CA GLY A 14 -14.74 -9.99 -8.79
C GLY A 14 -14.35 -11.25 -8.00
N PRO A 15 -13.07 -11.61 -7.88
CA PRO A 15 -12.66 -12.80 -7.12
C PRO A 15 -13.00 -12.73 -5.63
N ARG A 16 -12.97 -11.53 -5.04
CA ARG A 16 -13.33 -11.31 -3.63
C ARG A 16 -14.83 -11.48 -3.43
N PHE A 17 -15.61 -10.87 -4.32
CA PHE A 17 -17.06 -10.99 -4.28
C PHE A 17 -17.53 -12.45 -4.45
N ALA A 18 -16.92 -13.20 -5.38
CA ALA A 18 -17.21 -14.63 -5.56
C ALA A 18 -16.84 -15.44 -4.31
N ARG A 19 -15.68 -15.19 -3.69
CA ARG A 19 -15.29 -15.82 -2.43
C ARG A 19 -16.30 -15.57 -1.31
N ASP A 20 -16.70 -14.32 -1.11
CA ASP A 20 -17.55 -13.92 0.02
C ASP A 20 -19.01 -14.33 -0.17
N ALA A 21 -19.51 -14.39 -1.42
CA ALA A 21 -20.86 -14.79 -1.73
C ALA A 21 -21.06 -16.31 -1.83
N VAL A 22 -20.08 -17.02 -2.36
CA VAL A 22 -20.19 -18.46 -2.66
C VAL A 22 -19.42 -19.30 -1.63
N GLY A 23 -18.34 -18.80 -1.09
CA GLY A 23 -17.46 -19.53 -0.17
C GLY A 23 -18.21 -20.15 1.02
N PRO A 24 -18.95 -19.39 1.84
CA PRO A 24 -19.67 -19.94 2.99
C PRO A 24 -20.68 -21.03 2.60
N VAL A 25 -21.37 -20.86 1.46
CA VAL A 25 -22.38 -21.82 0.97
C VAL A 25 -21.72 -23.12 0.50
N LEU A 26 -20.58 -23.03 -0.18
CA LEU A 26 -19.82 -24.22 -0.60
C LEU A 26 -19.23 -24.96 0.61
N VAL A 27 -18.66 -24.24 1.58
CA VAL A 27 -18.13 -24.84 2.82
C VAL A 27 -19.23 -25.53 3.60
N PHE A 28 -20.40 -24.88 3.70
CA PHE A 28 -21.58 -25.51 4.31
C PHE A 28 -21.98 -26.80 3.57
N TYR A 29 -22.13 -26.73 2.25
CA TYR A 29 -22.62 -27.86 1.45
C TYR A 29 -21.68 -29.06 1.51
N VAL A 30 -20.37 -28.82 1.31
CA VAL A 30 -19.35 -29.88 1.38
C VAL A 30 -19.27 -30.47 2.78
N GLY A 31 -19.27 -29.66 3.82
CA GLY A 31 -19.25 -30.12 5.21
C GLY A 31 -20.49 -30.93 5.58
N TRP A 32 -21.65 -30.51 5.10
CA TRP A 32 -22.91 -31.25 5.33
C TRP A 32 -22.95 -32.62 4.63
N ARG A 33 -22.44 -32.67 3.38
CA ARG A 33 -22.41 -33.95 2.62
C ARG A 33 -21.40 -34.94 3.17
N LEU A 34 -20.23 -34.47 3.68
CA LEU A 34 -19.15 -35.37 4.09
C LEU A 34 -19.22 -35.75 5.57
N VAL A 35 -19.64 -34.86 6.45
CA VAL A 35 -19.50 -35.03 7.90
C VAL A 35 -20.80 -34.83 8.65
N GLY A 36 -21.70 -33.94 8.18
CA GLY A 36 -22.99 -33.66 8.81
C GLY A 36 -23.21 -32.18 9.14
N LEU A 37 -24.39 -31.86 9.66
CA LEU A 37 -24.90 -30.52 9.84
C LEU A 37 -24.02 -29.64 10.74
N THR A 38 -23.62 -30.15 11.91
CA THR A 38 -22.84 -29.38 12.89
C THR A 38 -21.52 -28.92 12.31
N THR A 39 -20.80 -29.82 11.65
CA THR A 39 -19.50 -29.49 11.02
C THR A 39 -19.68 -28.52 9.85
N ALA A 40 -20.75 -28.67 9.07
CA ALA A 40 -21.08 -27.76 7.99
C ALA A 40 -21.31 -26.33 8.49
N VAL A 41 -22.12 -26.18 9.52
CA VAL A 41 -22.44 -24.86 10.11
C VAL A 41 -21.22 -24.23 10.73
N LEU A 42 -20.45 -24.98 11.52
CA LEU A 42 -19.22 -24.48 12.13
C LEU A 42 -18.18 -24.09 11.09
N GLY A 43 -18.01 -24.92 10.05
CA GLY A 43 -17.10 -24.62 8.94
C GLY A 43 -17.46 -23.35 8.19
N ALA A 44 -18.72 -23.19 7.80
CA ALA A 44 -19.21 -21.98 7.11
C ALA A 44 -19.09 -20.72 7.97
N THR A 45 -19.38 -20.84 9.27
CA THR A 45 -19.26 -19.73 10.23
C THR A 45 -17.80 -19.33 10.46
N THR A 46 -16.91 -20.32 10.63
CA THR A 46 -15.47 -20.07 10.74
C THR A 46 -14.93 -19.41 9.49
N PHE A 47 -15.34 -19.84 8.30
CA PHE A 47 -14.96 -19.21 7.04
C PHE A 47 -15.44 -17.76 6.97
N ALA A 48 -16.69 -17.46 7.35
CA ALA A 48 -17.24 -16.11 7.38
C ALA A 48 -16.50 -15.22 8.40
N LEU A 49 -16.16 -15.74 9.57
CA LEU A 49 -15.41 -15.04 10.59
C LEU A 49 -13.96 -14.76 10.13
N ALA A 50 -13.30 -15.75 9.55
CA ALA A 50 -11.94 -15.62 9.02
C ALA A 50 -11.87 -14.56 7.92
N THR A 51 -12.83 -14.54 6.99
CA THR A 51 -12.92 -13.50 5.94
C THR A 51 -13.17 -12.12 6.54
N PHE A 52 -14.06 -12.00 7.54
CA PHE A 52 -14.31 -10.73 8.23
C PHE A 52 -13.08 -10.21 8.94
N VAL A 53 -12.36 -11.06 9.70
CA VAL A 53 -11.11 -10.69 10.39
C VAL A 53 -10.03 -10.30 9.39
N TRP A 54 -9.92 -11.02 8.28
CA TRP A 54 -9.00 -10.69 7.20
C TRP A 54 -9.28 -9.29 6.62
N GLU A 55 -10.53 -9.00 6.25
CA GLU A 55 -10.93 -7.70 5.71
C GLU A 55 -10.70 -6.57 6.73
N ARG A 56 -10.97 -6.81 8.01
CA ARG A 56 -10.74 -5.85 9.09
C ARG A 56 -9.25 -5.54 9.30
N ARG A 57 -8.40 -6.56 9.26
CA ARG A 57 -6.93 -6.38 9.39
C ARG A 57 -6.33 -5.58 8.23
N HIS A 58 -6.98 -5.59 7.06
CA HIS A 58 -6.55 -4.82 5.90
C HIS A 58 -7.28 -3.46 5.77
N ALA A 59 -7.93 -2.98 6.82
CA ALA A 59 -8.72 -1.74 6.87
C ALA A 59 -9.80 -1.64 5.77
N ARG A 60 -10.39 -2.78 5.37
CA ARG A 60 -11.38 -2.90 4.29
C ARG A 60 -12.77 -3.32 4.78
N ALA A 61 -12.89 -3.71 6.05
CA ALA A 61 -14.16 -4.12 6.62
C ALA A 61 -15.06 -2.92 6.85
N GLY A 62 -16.03 -2.73 5.95
CA GLY A 62 -17.10 -1.75 6.07
C GLY A 62 -18.40 -2.36 6.66
N LEU A 63 -19.46 -1.56 6.62
CA LEU A 63 -20.80 -1.96 7.10
C LEU A 63 -21.28 -3.29 6.46
N GLY A 64 -20.98 -3.50 5.17
CA GLY A 64 -21.36 -4.72 4.44
C GLY A 64 -20.72 -5.99 5.00
N ALA A 65 -19.46 -5.96 5.41
CA ALA A 65 -18.79 -7.11 6.02
C ALA A 65 -19.38 -7.46 7.39
N ALA A 66 -19.73 -6.44 8.19
CA ALA A 66 -20.37 -6.64 9.49
C ALA A 66 -21.78 -7.26 9.33
N LEU A 67 -22.58 -6.76 8.39
CA LEU A 67 -23.89 -7.32 8.06
C LEU A 67 -23.79 -8.75 7.55
N GLY A 68 -22.81 -9.05 6.70
CA GLY A 68 -22.56 -10.42 6.21
C GLY A 68 -22.24 -11.40 7.34
N LEU A 69 -21.39 -11.00 8.30
CA LEU A 69 -21.08 -11.81 9.48
C LEU A 69 -22.32 -12.01 10.36
N THR A 70 -23.13 -10.96 10.59
CA THR A 70 -24.38 -11.07 11.37
C THR A 70 -25.33 -12.10 10.73
N ILE A 71 -25.48 -12.07 9.41
CA ILE A 71 -26.30 -13.05 8.68
C ILE A 71 -25.72 -14.46 8.86
N ALA A 72 -24.42 -14.64 8.74
CA ALA A 72 -23.77 -15.94 8.91
C ALA A 72 -23.98 -16.52 10.33
N LEU A 73 -23.88 -15.67 11.36
CA LEU A 73 -24.12 -16.07 12.75
C LEU A 73 -25.60 -16.44 13.00
N THR A 74 -26.54 -15.67 12.45
CA THR A 74 -27.98 -16.00 12.57
C THR A 74 -28.36 -17.28 11.83
N GLN A 75 -27.75 -17.53 10.67
CA GLN A 75 -27.88 -18.80 9.94
C GLN A 75 -27.34 -19.97 10.75
N ALA A 76 -26.16 -19.80 11.38
CA ALA A 76 -25.60 -20.82 12.24
C ALA A 76 -26.51 -21.14 13.43
N ALA A 77 -27.00 -20.11 14.12
CA ALA A 77 -27.94 -20.28 15.23
C ALA A 77 -29.22 -21.02 14.80
N ALA A 78 -29.82 -20.63 13.68
CA ALA A 78 -31.03 -21.29 13.16
C ALA A 78 -30.77 -22.75 12.81
N GLY A 79 -29.70 -23.08 12.11
CA GLY A 79 -29.32 -24.44 11.74
C GLY A 79 -29.06 -25.35 12.94
N LEU A 80 -28.27 -24.87 13.92
CA LEU A 80 -27.91 -25.64 15.11
C LEU A 80 -29.09 -25.81 16.07
N ALA A 81 -29.86 -24.73 16.32
CA ALA A 81 -30.97 -24.79 17.27
C ALA A 81 -32.13 -25.72 16.79
N THR A 82 -32.32 -25.83 15.48
CA THR A 82 -33.37 -26.66 14.90
C THR A 82 -32.92 -28.03 14.42
N GLY A 83 -31.62 -28.27 14.37
CA GLY A 83 -31.05 -29.50 13.80
C GLY A 83 -31.36 -29.66 12.30
N SER A 84 -31.81 -28.62 11.60
CA SER A 84 -32.27 -28.67 10.21
C SER A 84 -31.35 -27.92 9.25
N PRO A 85 -30.81 -28.57 8.21
CA PRO A 85 -30.04 -27.91 7.18
C PRO A 85 -30.86 -26.89 6.38
N ILE A 86 -32.18 -27.08 6.31
CA ILE A 86 -33.09 -26.15 5.64
C ILE A 86 -33.24 -24.86 6.43
N ALA A 87 -33.36 -24.94 7.76
CA ALA A 87 -33.49 -23.80 8.64
C ALA A 87 -32.25 -22.89 8.60
N TYR A 88 -31.08 -23.43 8.30
CA TYR A 88 -29.87 -22.66 8.08
C TYR A 88 -30.02 -21.59 6.97
N PHE A 89 -30.81 -21.85 5.93
CA PHE A 89 -31.00 -20.92 4.81
C PHE A 89 -32.04 -19.82 5.07
N VAL A 90 -32.94 -20.02 6.04
CA VAL A 90 -34.10 -19.11 6.30
C VAL A 90 -33.65 -17.69 6.64
N PRO A 91 -32.70 -17.44 7.57
CA PRO A 91 -32.29 -16.07 7.90
C PRO A 91 -31.74 -15.29 6.70
N GLY A 92 -31.03 -15.96 5.78
CA GLY A 92 -30.53 -15.33 4.55
C GLY A 92 -31.68 -14.95 3.57
N ILE A 93 -32.78 -15.69 3.56
CA ILE A 93 -33.98 -15.34 2.76
C ILE A 93 -34.65 -14.12 3.38
N VAL A 94 -34.87 -14.14 4.69
CA VAL A 94 -35.45 -13.00 5.43
C VAL A 94 -34.62 -11.73 5.25
N ALA A 95 -33.31 -11.82 5.39
CA ALA A 95 -32.42 -10.70 5.17
C ALA A 95 -32.52 -10.10 3.75
N ASN A 96 -32.54 -10.95 2.73
CA ASN A 96 -32.76 -10.49 1.34
C ASN A 96 -34.13 -9.82 1.15
N SER A 97 -35.17 -10.33 1.79
CA SER A 97 -36.53 -9.73 1.74
C SER A 97 -36.49 -8.34 2.40
N VAL A 98 -35.92 -8.23 3.60
CA VAL A 98 -35.80 -6.96 4.33
C VAL A 98 -34.99 -5.94 3.53
N TYR A 99 -33.85 -6.34 2.97
CA TYR A 99 -33.06 -5.46 2.10
C TYR A 99 -33.81 -5.07 0.83
N GLY A 100 -34.49 -6.00 0.21
CA GLY A 100 -35.31 -5.73 -0.97
C GLY A 100 -36.40 -4.69 -0.72
N VAL A 101 -37.14 -4.81 0.38
CA VAL A 101 -38.13 -3.81 0.82
C VAL A 101 -37.44 -2.48 1.15
N ALA A 102 -36.32 -2.49 1.91
CA ALA A 102 -35.59 -1.31 2.27
C ALA A 102 -35.09 -0.52 1.04
N PHE A 103 -34.58 -1.19 0.03
CA PHE A 103 -34.18 -0.57 -1.24
C PHE A 103 -35.35 0.14 -1.94
N ILE A 104 -36.55 -0.51 -1.99
CA ILE A 104 -37.74 0.08 -2.63
C ILE A 104 -38.28 1.25 -1.79
N VAL A 105 -38.40 1.08 -0.49
CA VAL A 105 -38.89 2.13 0.43
C VAL A 105 -37.95 3.34 0.42
N SER A 106 -36.64 3.13 0.32
CA SER A 106 -35.67 4.22 0.25
C SER A 106 -35.88 5.16 -0.94
N VAL A 107 -36.41 4.62 -2.05
CA VAL A 107 -36.76 5.43 -3.22
C VAL A 107 -38.01 6.26 -2.94
N ALA A 108 -39.03 5.69 -2.31
CA ALA A 108 -40.25 6.41 -1.91
C ALA A 108 -39.92 7.55 -0.90
N LEU A 109 -38.95 7.34 -0.03
CA LEU A 109 -38.46 8.35 0.92
C LEU A 109 -37.52 9.40 0.28
N GLY A 110 -37.25 9.31 -1.04
CA GLY A 110 -36.39 10.24 -1.76
C GLY A 110 -34.88 10.13 -1.44
N ARG A 111 -34.48 9.10 -0.70
CA ARG A 111 -33.10 8.81 -0.30
C ARG A 111 -32.66 7.41 -0.75
N PRO A 112 -32.43 7.19 -2.06
CA PRO A 112 -32.17 5.87 -2.62
C PRO A 112 -30.93 5.23 -2.00
N LEU A 113 -31.07 4.03 -1.40
CA LEU A 113 -29.99 3.31 -0.71
C LEU A 113 -28.77 3.05 -1.60
N ALA A 114 -28.96 2.76 -2.88
CA ALA A 114 -27.85 2.60 -3.81
C ALA A 114 -26.97 3.88 -3.89
N GLY A 115 -27.57 5.05 -3.74
CA GLY A 115 -26.83 6.32 -3.68
C GLY A 115 -26.04 6.48 -2.39
N ILE A 116 -26.56 6.00 -1.25
CA ILE A 116 -25.87 6.01 0.04
C ILE A 116 -24.65 5.09 -0.04
N PHE A 117 -24.81 3.85 -0.48
CA PHE A 117 -23.68 2.92 -0.63
C PHE A 117 -22.64 3.37 -1.66
N ALA A 118 -23.08 4.04 -2.74
CA ALA A 118 -22.16 4.59 -3.72
C ALA A 118 -21.30 5.73 -3.12
N GLN A 119 -21.85 6.52 -2.20
CA GLN A 119 -21.12 7.59 -1.51
C GLN A 119 -20.04 7.06 -0.55
N ASP A 120 -20.26 5.90 0.07
CA ASP A 120 -19.24 5.25 0.91
C ASP A 120 -18.02 4.77 0.08
N THR A 121 -18.26 4.46 -1.20
CA THR A 121 -17.22 3.96 -2.10
C THR A 121 -16.55 5.06 -2.90
N TYR A 122 -17.30 6.12 -3.23
CA TYR A 122 -16.83 7.22 -4.06
C TYR A 122 -17.30 8.57 -3.51
N ALA A 123 -16.37 9.50 -3.30
CA ALA A 123 -16.67 10.85 -2.81
C ALA A 123 -17.27 11.73 -3.93
N PHE A 124 -18.59 11.68 -4.10
CA PHE A 124 -19.29 12.53 -5.06
C PHE A 124 -19.25 14.01 -4.60
N PRO A 125 -19.00 14.97 -5.53
CA PRO A 125 -19.10 16.39 -5.22
C PRO A 125 -20.49 16.77 -4.67
N PRO A 126 -20.59 17.73 -3.70
CA PRO A 126 -21.86 18.11 -3.10
C PRO A 126 -22.93 18.53 -4.13
N ALA A 127 -22.55 19.31 -5.16
CA ALA A 127 -23.44 19.72 -6.23
C ALA A 127 -24.03 18.53 -7.00
N MET A 128 -23.23 17.47 -7.23
CA MET A 128 -23.67 16.26 -7.90
C MET A 128 -24.63 15.44 -7.04
N ARG A 129 -24.41 15.35 -5.73
CA ARG A 129 -25.29 14.67 -4.76
C ARG A 129 -26.68 15.32 -4.68
N ALA A 130 -26.73 16.64 -4.80
CA ALA A 130 -27.97 17.43 -4.78
C ALA A 130 -28.75 17.37 -6.10
N SER A 131 -28.13 16.88 -7.20
CA SER A 131 -28.71 16.93 -8.54
C SER A 131 -29.91 15.98 -8.74
N ALA A 132 -30.83 16.39 -9.62
CA ALA A 132 -31.94 15.55 -10.06
C ALA A 132 -31.45 14.28 -10.77
N THR A 133 -30.32 14.36 -11.47
CA THR A 133 -29.69 13.22 -12.14
C THR A 133 -29.21 12.19 -11.14
N PHE A 134 -28.59 12.59 -10.03
CA PHE A 134 -28.14 11.69 -8.96
C PHE A 134 -29.35 10.90 -8.40
N ARG A 135 -30.41 11.62 -8.01
CA ARG A 135 -31.65 10.97 -7.51
C ARG A 135 -32.23 10.02 -8.53
N ARG A 136 -32.40 10.42 -9.80
CA ARG A 136 -32.99 9.57 -10.85
C ARG A 136 -32.18 8.31 -11.09
N VAL A 137 -30.86 8.41 -11.22
CA VAL A 137 -29.97 7.29 -11.47
C VAL A 137 -30.02 6.31 -10.30
N PHE A 138 -29.79 6.77 -9.08
CA PHE A 138 -29.73 5.90 -7.92
C PHE A 138 -31.11 5.38 -7.47
N SER A 139 -32.20 6.08 -7.76
CA SER A 139 -33.56 5.54 -7.58
C SER A 139 -33.80 4.33 -8.47
N ARG A 140 -33.43 4.41 -9.76
CA ARG A 140 -33.61 3.26 -10.69
C ARG A 140 -32.70 2.09 -10.31
N VAL A 141 -31.47 2.36 -9.90
CA VAL A 141 -30.55 1.32 -9.39
C VAL A 141 -31.10 0.70 -8.11
N SER A 142 -31.64 1.49 -7.16
CA SER A 142 -32.26 0.97 -5.94
C SER A 142 -33.48 0.11 -6.24
N LEU A 143 -34.35 0.53 -7.16
CA LEU A 143 -35.51 -0.29 -7.58
C LEU A 143 -35.06 -1.62 -8.19
N ALA A 144 -34.06 -1.62 -9.09
CA ALA A 144 -33.55 -2.84 -9.69
C ALA A 144 -32.98 -3.81 -8.63
N TRP A 145 -32.19 -3.31 -7.67
CA TRP A 145 -31.67 -4.11 -6.56
C TRP A 145 -32.80 -4.63 -5.66
N GLY A 146 -33.73 -3.76 -5.30
CA GLY A 146 -34.88 -4.15 -4.47
C GLY A 146 -35.72 -5.25 -5.13
N THR A 147 -36.07 -5.08 -6.41
CA THR A 147 -36.81 -6.07 -7.19
C THR A 147 -36.06 -7.40 -7.30
N TYR A 148 -34.77 -7.36 -7.61
CA TYR A 148 -33.91 -8.56 -7.66
C TYR A 148 -33.89 -9.30 -6.32
N LEU A 149 -33.68 -8.61 -5.20
CA LEU A 149 -33.61 -9.23 -3.87
C LEU A 149 -34.94 -9.86 -3.46
N LEU A 150 -36.08 -9.22 -3.78
CA LEU A 150 -37.39 -9.76 -3.51
C LEU A 150 -37.71 -10.99 -4.39
N LEU A 151 -37.43 -10.93 -5.70
CA LEU A 151 -37.60 -12.07 -6.60
C LEU A 151 -36.72 -13.24 -6.18
N ARG A 152 -35.44 -12.97 -5.84
CA ARG A 152 -34.55 -14.00 -5.33
C ARG A 152 -35.07 -14.63 -4.04
N SER A 153 -35.59 -13.81 -3.11
CA SER A 153 -36.21 -14.33 -1.88
C SER A 153 -37.44 -15.19 -2.16
N ALA A 154 -38.29 -14.75 -3.06
CA ALA A 154 -39.48 -15.54 -3.46
C ALA A 154 -39.10 -16.90 -4.07
N VAL A 155 -38.15 -16.93 -5.02
CA VAL A 155 -37.64 -18.18 -5.62
C VAL A 155 -37.05 -19.09 -4.54
N ARG A 156 -36.21 -18.57 -3.63
CA ARG A 156 -35.63 -19.35 -2.54
C ARG A 156 -36.68 -19.85 -1.54
N LEU A 157 -37.71 -19.05 -1.24
CA LEU A 157 -38.82 -19.46 -0.38
C LEU A 157 -39.59 -20.62 -1.00
N LEU A 158 -39.87 -20.58 -2.30
CA LEU A 158 -40.51 -21.68 -3.02
C LEU A 158 -39.70 -22.98 -2.95
N THR A 159 -38.35 -22.89 -3.07
CA THR A 159 -37.48 -24.08 -2.99
C THR A 159 -37.42 -24.70 -1.59
N LEU A 160 -37.72 -23.94 -0.52
CA LEU A 160 -37.83 -24.52 0.83
C LEU A 160 -38.95 -25.55 0.95
N SER A 161 -40.04 -25.37 0.17
CA SER A 161 -41.18 -26.31 0.19
C SER A 161 -40.79 -27.68 -0.37
N TRP A 162 -39.80 -27.76 -1.24
CA TRP A 162 -39.32 -29.03 -1.83
C TRP A 162 -38.49 -29.86 -0.86
N ARG A 163 -38.04 -29.27 0.24
CA ARG A 163 -37.22 -29.89 1.30
C ARG A 163 -35.94 -30.60 0.79
N ASP A 164 -35.45 -30.21 -0.37
CA ASP A 164 -34.27 -30.75 -1.00
C ASP A 164 -33.12 -29.74 -0.86
N VAL A 165 -32.11 -30.10 -0.07
CA VAL A 165 -30.96 -29.22 0.23
C VAL A 165 -30.10 -28.98 -1.02
N ASP A 166 -30.01 -29.95 -1.93
CA ASP A 166 -29.23 -29.84 -3.16
C ASP A 166 -29.84 -28.76 -4.08
N VAL A 167 -31.16 -28.80 -4.21
CA VAL A 167 -31.91 -27.79 -4.98
C VAL A 167 -31.79 -26.41 -4.33
N ILE A 168 -31.89 -26.32 -3.00
CA ILE A 168 -31.74 -25.04 -2.27
C ILE A 168 -30.35 -24.45 -2.49
N VAL A 169 -29.31 -25.28 -2.41
CA VAL A 169 -27.91 -24.82 -2.63
C VAL A 169 -27.71 -24.42 -4.10
N ALA A 170 -28.14 -25.23 -5.05
CA ALA A 170 -28.03 -24.93 -6.48
C ALA A 170 -28.70 -23.59 -6.82
N VAL A 171 -29.97 -23.40 -6.38
CA VAL A 171 -30.71 -22.16 -6.58
C VAL A 171 -30.05 -20.98 -5.89
N ASN A 172 -29.48 -21.16 -4.69
CA ASN A 172 -28.78 -20.10 -3.97
C ASN A 172 -27.54 -19.62 -4.73
N ILE A 173 -26.76 -20.54 -5.32
CA ILE A 173 -25.57 -20.22 -6.13
C ILE A 173 -25.99 -19.58 -7.45
N LEU A 174 -26.91 -20.19 -8.18
CA LEU A 174 -27.36 -19.73 -9.50
C LEU A 174 -28.02 -18.35 -9.44
N THR A 175 -28.88 -18.11 -8.46
CA THR A 175 -29.56 -16.81 -8.29
C THR A 175 -28.69 -15.78 -7.54
N GLY A 176 -27.57 -16.19 -6.97
CA GLY A 176 -26.68 -15.35 -6.18
C GLY A 176 -25.60 -14.65 -7.02
N ALA A 177 -24.41 -15.25 -7.06
CA ALA A 177 -23.22 -14.63 -7.60
C ALA A 177 -23.35 -14.13 -9.05
N PRO A 178 -23.89 -14.89 -10.02
CA PRO A 178 -23.99 -14.43 -11.40
C PRO A 178 -24.89 -13.19 -11.55
N PHE A 179 -26.09 -13.24 -10.95
CA PHE A 179 -27.04 -12.13 -11.04
C PHE A 179 -26.57 -10.88 -10.29
N THR A 180 -25.92 -11.05 -9.14
CA THR A 180 -25.35 -9.94 -8.38
C THR A 180 -24.21 -9.29 -9.16
N ALA A 181 -23.32 -10.07 -9.79
CA ALA A 181 -22.26 -9.57 -10.63
C ALA A 181 -22.80 -8.80 -11.85
N ALA A 182 -23.80 -9.38 -12.53
CA ALA A 182 -24.46 -8.74 -13.67
C ALA A 182 -25.15 -7.42 -13.27
N LEU A 183 -25.88 -7.42 -12.15
CA LEU A 183 -26.57 -6.24 -11.64
C LEU A 183 -25.61 -5.15 -11.16
N THR A 184 -24.49 -5.52 -10.54
CA THR A 184 -23.42 -4.59 -10.15
C THR A 184 -22.80 -3.94 -11.40
N THR A 185 -22.44 -4.74 -12.39
CA THR A 185 -21.89 -4.25 -13.66
C THR A 185 -22.85 -3.30 -14.36
N TRP A 186 -24.13 -3.70 -14.45
CA TRP A 186 -25.18 -2.86 -14.99
C TRP A 186 -25.34 -1.55 -14.20
N SER A 187 -25.32 -1.60 -12.88
CA SER A 187 -25.47 -0.42 -12.02
C SER A 187 -24.34 0.59 -12.27
N ILE A 188 -23.11 0.12 -12.40
CA ILE A 188 -21.94 0.97 -12.72
C ILE A 188 -22.10 1.55 -14.12
N TRP A 189 -22.39 0.71 -15.11
CA TRP A 189 -22.57 1.16 -16.49
C TRP A 189 -23.71 2.18 -16.62
N TYR A 190 -24.85 1.90 -16.00
CA TYR A 190 -26.03 2.78 -16.02
C TYR A 190 -25.72 4.13 -15.33
N GLY A 191 -25.03 4.08 -14.19
CA GLY A 191 -24.59 5.27 -13.47
C GLY A 191 -23.67 6.14 -14.34
N VAL A 192 -22.60 5.55 -14.86
CA VAL A 192 -21.65 6.26 -15.73
C VAL A 192 -22.34 6.86 -16.96
N ARG A 193 -23.23 6.10 -17.62
CA ARG A 193 -23.98 6.59 -18.80
C ARG A 193 -24.96 7.71 -18.44
N GLY A 194 -25.63 7.60 -17.28
CA GLY A 194 -26.56 8.62 -16.79
C GLY A 194 -25.86 9.95 -16.49
N PHE A 195 -24.74 9.88 -15.81
CA PHE A 195 -23.95 11.08 -15.47
C PHE A 195 -23.27 11.70 -16.68
N ARG A 196 -22.70 10.92 -17.61
CA ARG A 196 -22.07 11.45 -18.84
C ARG A 196 -23.01 12.27 -19.70
N ARG A 197 -24.34 12.05 -19.60
CA ARG A 197 -25.37 12.76 -20.36
C ARG A 197 -25.95 13.96 -19.63
N SER A 198 -25.53 14.22 -18.39
CA SER A 198 -26.04 15.32 -17.59
C SER A 198 -25.22 16.60 -17.77
N ASP A 199 -25.88 17.73 -17.69
CA ASP A 199 -25.25 19.04 -17.78
C ASP A 199 -24.35 19.29 -16.57
N GLU A 200 -24.71 18.73 -15.41
CA GLU A 200 -23.91 18.79 -14.18
C GLU A 200 -22.55 18.07 -14.35
N TRP A 201 -22.51 16.98 -15.13
CA TRP A 201 -21.26 16.31 -15.46
C TRP A 201 -20.42 17.12 -16.44
N ARG A 202 -21.06 17.75 -17.43
CA ARG A 202 -20.37 18.62 -18.38
C ARG A 202 -19.79 19.84 -17.68
N ALA A 203 -20.52 20.43 -16.74
CA ALA A 203 -20.05 21.52 -15.89
C ALA A 203 -18.89 21.08 -14.98
N ALA A 204 -19.01 19.92 -14.34
CA ALA A 204 -17.95 19.35 -13.50
C ALA A 204 -16.70 18.98 -14.31
N LEU A 205 -16.86 18.44 -15.52
CA LEU A 205 -15.75 18.22 -16.47
C LEU A 205 -15.13 19.54 -16.95
N GLY A 206 -15.95 20.56 -17.20
CA GLY A 206 -15.47 21.90 -17.56
C GLY A 206 -14.64 22.52 -16.44
N VAL A 207 -15.12 22.45 -15.19
CA VAL A 207 -14.39 22.92 -14.01
C VAL A 207 -13.16 22.06 -13.76
N ALA A 208 -13.24 20.74 -13.95
CA ALA A 208 -12.10 19.83 -13.79
C ALA A 208 -11.05 20.03 -14.92
N LEU A 209 -11.48 20.33 -16.16
CA LEU A 209 -10.60 20.67 -17.26
C LEU A 209 -9.95 22.04 -17.06
N ILE A 210 -10.69 23.04 -16.58
CA ILE A 210 -10.15 24.35 -16.20
C ILE A 210 -9.21 24.20 -14.99
N ALA A 211 -9.59 23.42 -13.99
CA ALA A 211 -8.71 23.10 -12.85
C ALA A 211 -7.48 22.27 -13.29
N MET A 212 -7.61 21.35 -14.24
CA MET A 212 -6.47 20.66 -14.86
C MET A 212 -5.61 21.58 -15.70
N LEU A 213 -6.19 22.53 -16.43
CA LEU A 213 -5.43 23.56 -17.18
C LEU A 213 -4.69 24.51 -16.23
N VAL A 214 -5.32 24.93 -15.14
CA VAL A 214 -4.72 25.81 -14.14
C VAL A 214 -3.75 25.03 -13.22
N LEU A 215 -4.09 23.84 -12.76
CA LEU A 215 -3.23 22.95 -12.00
C LEU A 215 -2.19 22.25 -12.87
N GLY A 216 -2.49 21.98 -14.15
CA GLY A 216 -1.56 21.42 -15.12
C GLY A 216 -0.44 22.37 -15.52
N ALA A 217 -0.67 23.69 -15.42
CA ALA A 217 0.39 24.70 -15.56
C ALA A 217 1.23 24.87 -14.28
N VAL A 218 0.69 24.50 -13.11
CA VAL A 218 1.38 24.62 -11.79
C VAL A 218 1.96 23.28 -11.31
N ALA A 219 1.34 22.14 -11.67
CA ALA A 219 1.77 20.81 -11.24
C ALA A 219 3.14 20.38 -11.82
N PRO A 220 3.47 20.55 -13.13
CA PRO A 220 4.81 20.25 -13.62
C PRO A 220 5.87 21.16 -12.97
N ALA A 221 5.60 22.46 -12.83
CA ALA A 221 6.55 23.37 -12.18
C ALA A 221 6.85 23.01 -10.71
N ARG A 222 5.86 22.52 -9.96
CA ARG A 222 6.06 22.05 -8.58
C ARG A 222 6.73 20.67 -8.51
N ALA A 223 6.43 19.79 -9.44
CA ALA A 223 7.09 18.47 -9.52
C ALA A 223 8.56 18.63 -9.91
N ASP A 224 8.86 19.49 -10.88
CA ASP A 224 10.24 19.84 -11.26
C ASP A 224 10.96 20.51 -10.09
N GLN A 225 10.33 21.47 -9.39
CA GLN A 225 10.90 22.10 -8.20
C GLN A 225 11.18 21.08 -7.08
N ALA A 226 10.28 20.14 -6.81
CA ALA A 226 10.50 19.11 -5.78
C ALA A 226 11.67 18.19 -6.16
N ALA A 227 11.77 17.78 -7.43
CA ALA A 227 12.86 16.97 -7.93
C ALA A 227 14.22 17.71 -7.84
N ASP A 228 14.23 19.00 -8.19
CA ASP A 228 15.43 19.84 -8.09
C ASP A 228 15.90 19.99 -6.64
N ILE A 229 14.97 20.21 -5.68
CA ILE A 229 15.32 20.30 -4.26
C ILE A 229 15.98 19.01 -3.77
N VAL A 230 15.46 17.84 -4.17
CA VAL A 230 16.04 16.55 -3.78
C VAL A 230 17.40 16.33 -4.46
N ALA A 231 17.53 16.66 -5.75
CA ALA A 231 18.79 16.55 -6.48
C ALA A 231 19.88 17.44 -5.88
N ASP A 232 19.54 18.67 -5.46
CA ASP A 232 20.47 19.57 -4.78
C ASP A 232 20.85 19.03 -3.39
N ALA A 233 19.87 18.49 -2.62
CA ALA A 233 20.14 17.88 -1.32
C ALA A 233 21.05 16.63 -1.43
N ASP A 234 20.92 15.85 -2.50
CA ASP A 234 21.80 14.69 -2.75
C ASP A 234 23.27 15.09 -2.96
N ARG A 235 23.55 16.32 -3.45
CA ARG A 235 24.92 16.83 -3.60
C ARG A 235 25.66 16.95 -2.26
N TYR A 236 24.95 17.22 -1.17
CA TYR A 236 25.54 17.26 0.18
C TYR A 236 25.94 15.88 0.71
N ARG A 237 25.60 14.82 -0.01
CA ARG A 237 25.87 13.43 0.36
C ARG A 237 26.81 12.74 -0.62
N ARG A 238 27.24 13.43 -1.65
CA ARG A 238 28.08 12.89 -2.72
C ARG A 238 29.18 13.86 -3.11
N PRO A 239 30.45 13.59 -2.73
CA PRO A 239 31.56 14.53 -2.93
C PRO A 239 31.95 14.72 -4.39
N ALA A 240 31.81 13.69 -5.22
CA ALA A 240 32.23 13.71 -6.63
C ALA A 240 31.61 12.55 -7.43
N ASP A 241 31.90 12.50 -8.71
CA ASP A 241 31.48 11.41 -9.60
C ASP A 241 32.22 10.08 -9.33
N SER A 242 33.43 10.14 -8.78
CA SER A 242 34.21 8.96 -8.42
C SER A 242 35.09 9.27 -7.21
N PHE A 243 34.96 8.50 -6.14
CA PHE A 243 35.62 8.74 -4.86
C PHE A 243 35.74 7.49 -4.01
N VAL A 244 36.60 7.57 -3.00
CA VAL A 244 36.66 6.62 -1.88
C VAL A 244 36.36 7.37 -0.59
N TRP A 245 35.47 6.82 0.24
CA TRP A 245 35.07 7.41 1.51
C TRP A 245 35.25 6.43 2.67
N LYS A 246 35.94 6.83 3.73
CA LYS A 246 36.00 6.06 4.97
C LYS A 246 34.79 6.40 5.83
N ILE A 247 34.01 5.42 6.22
CA ILE A 247 32.80 5.58 7.04
C ILE A 247 32.97 4.76 8.32
N THR A 248 32.76 5.41 9.47
CA THR A 248 32.66 4.72 10.76
C THR A 248 31.23 4.74 11.23
N ILE A 249 30.70 3.59 11.61
CA ILE A 249 29.33 3.45 12.17
C ILE A 249 29.46 3.06 13.63
N THR A 250 29.03 3.96 14.52
CA THR A 250 28.90 3.69 15.95
C THR A 250 27.44 3.38 16.27
N SER A 251 27.15 2.15 16.66
CA SER A 251 25.80 1.71 17.03
C SER A 251 25.67 1.57 18.54
N GLN A 252 24.62 2.20 19.10
CA GLN A 252 24.32 2.20 20.54
C GLN A 252 22.94 1.57 20.78
N GLU A 253 22.86 0.72 21.79
CA GLU A 253 21.62 0.13 22.32
C GLU A 253 21.69 0.17 23.84
N ALA A 254 20.57 0.48 24.52
CA ALA A 254 20.54 0.53 25.99
C ALA A 254 21.14 -0.74 26.61
N LYS A 255 21.91 -0.58 27.66
CA LYS A 255 22.55 -1.67 28.44
C LYS A 255 23.59 -2.50 27.68
N LYS A 256 24.00 -2.09 26.47
CA LYS A 256 25.10 -2.73 25.72
C LYS A 256 26.22 -1.74 25.47
N ALA A 257 27.46 -2.25 25.43
CA ALA A 257 28.58 -1.44 24.96
C ALA A 257 28.35 -1.04 23.50
N PRO A 258 28.70 0.19 23.10
CA PRO A 258 28.64 0.61 21.71
C PRO A 258 29.47 -0.31 20.80
N SER A 259 28.93 -0.67 19.64
CA SER A 259 29.71 -1.33 18.58
C SER A 259 30.21 -0.30 17.59
N VAL A 260 31.45 -0.50 17.11
CA VAL A 260 32.07 0.36 16.09
C VAL A 260 32.42 -0.53 14.90
N ASP A 261 31.88 -0.14 13.75
CA ASP A 261 32.10 -0.83 12.48
C ASP A 261 32.70 0.16 11.46
N GLY A 262 33.75 -0.24 10.75
CA GLY A 262 34.48 0.60 9.79
C GLY A 262 34.32 0.10 8.35
N PHE A 263 34.18 1.03 7.43
CA PHE A 263 33.95 0.75 6.01
C PHE A 263 34.80 1.66 5.13
N GLU A 264 35.28 1.13 4.00
CA GLU A 264 35.74 1.91 2.86
C GLU A 264 34.74 1.79 1.73
N VAL A 265 34.20 2.91 1.28
CA VAL A 265 33.17 2.98 0.24
C VAL A 265 33.80 3.56 -1.03
N PHE A 266 33.87 2.73 -2.07
CA PHE A 266 34.31 3.11 -3.41
C PHE A 266 33.08 3.38 -4.23
N ALA A 267 32.86 4.61 -4.67
CA ALA A 267 31.67 4.99 -5.41
C ALA A 267 32.02 5.63 -6.76
N LYS A 268 31.20 5.31 -7.77
CA LYS A 268 31.30 5.88 -9.12
C LYS A 268 29.90 6.15 -9.66
N THR A 269 29.77 7.13 -10.56
CA THR A 269 28.51 7.44 -11.25
C THR A 269 27.82 6.18 -11.83
N GLY A 270 26.49 6.26 -12.01
CA GLY A 270 25.71 5.14 -12.51
C GLY A 270 25.35 4.11 -11.45
N GLY A 271 25.38 4.48 -10.17
CA GLY A 271 24.97 3.62 -9.05
C GLY A 271 25.93 2.44 -8.82
N ARG A 272 27.20 2.63 -9.12
CA ARG A 272 28.27 1.64 -8.91
C ARG A 272 28.95 1.95 -7.57
N VAL A 273 28.77 1.07 -6.59
CA VAL A 273 29.34 1.22 -5.26
C VAL A 273 29.91 -0.11 -4.79
N PHE A 274 31.16 -0.09 -4.36
CA PHE A 274 31.80 -1.21 -3.70
C PHE A 274 32.13 -0.79 -2.24
N VAL A 275 31.76 -1.64 -1.27
CA VAL A 275 31.97 -1.40 0.15
C VAL A 275 32.85 -2.49 0.73
N LYS A 276 33.99 -2.10 1.29
CA LYS A 276 34.91 -2.99 1.99
C LYS A 276 34.69 -2.82 3.51
N PHE A 277 34.56 -3.94 4.23
CA PHE A 277 34.51 -3.95 5.68
C PHE A 277 35.96 -3.93 6.21
N VAL A 278 36.31 -2.91 6.99
CA VAL A 278 37.68 -2.74 7.49
C VAL A 278 37.78 -2.87 9.01
N ALA A 279 36.66 -2.83 9.73
CA ALA A 279 36.57 -3.06 11.16
C ALA A 279 35.17 -3.57 11.53
N PRO A 280 35.03 -4.34 12.63
CA PRO A 280 36.07 -4.96 13.47
C PRO A 280 36.78 -6.11 12.71
N PRO A 281 37.89 -6.67 13.25
CA PRO A 281 38.65 -7.73 12.56
C PRO A 281 37.82 -8.92 12.08
N ARG A 282 36.81 -9.33 12.83
CA ARG A 282 35.87 -10.42 12.46
C ARG A 282 35.02 -10.12 11.20
N SER A 283 34.96 -8.87 10.76
CA SER A 283 34.20 -8.43 9.58
C SER A 283 35.06 -8.19 8.37
N VAL A 284 36.39 -8.14 8.53
CA VAL A 284 37.36 -7.97 7.44
C VAL A 284 37.24 -9.12 6.45
N GLY A 285 37.43 -8.83 5.15
CA GLY A 285 37.22 -9.77 4.05
C GLY A 285 35.80 -9.84 3.53
N ARG A 286 34.83 -9.26 4.24
CA ARG A 286 33.45 -9.07 3.71
C ARG A 286 33.42 -7.85 2.80
N SER A 287 32.56 -7.93 1.77
CA SER A 287 32.33 -6.79 0.89
C SER A 287 30.91 -6.73 0.36
N LEU A 288 30.45 -5.52 -0.02
CA LEU A 288 29.20 -5.32 -0.76
C LEU A 288 29.51 -4.73 -2.11
N LEU A 289 28.74 -5.11 -3.12
CA LEU A 289 28.79 -4.53 -4.45
C LEU A 289 27.39 -4.15 -4.90
N ALA A 290 27.15 -2.87 -5.12
CA ALA A 290 25.95 -2.35 -5.74
C ALA A 290 26.22 -2.00 -7.20
N LEU A 291 25.35 -2.47 -8.08
CA LEU A 291 25.31 -2.14 -9.52
C LEU A 291 23.88 -1.67 -9.83
N GLY A 292 23.66 -0.37 -9.86
CA GLY A 292 22.32 0.17 -9.90
C GLY A 292 21.54 -0.21 -8.63
N ARG A 293 20.45 -0.96 -8.78
CA ARG A 293 19.60 -1.42 -7.66
C ARG A 293 19.92 -2.83 -7.19
N ASP A 294 20.78 -3.53 -7.90
CA ASP A 294 21.24 -4.86 -7.52
C ASP A 294 22.37 -4.77 -6.50
N LEU A 295 22.22 -5.47 -5.38
CA LEU A 295 23.22 -5.53 -4.31
C LEU A 295 23.65 -6.97 -4.05
N TRP A 296 24.95 -7.19 -3.99
CA TRP A 296 25.56 -8.47 -3.61
C TRP A 296 26.42 -8.30 -2.37
N ILE A 297 26.43 -9.33 -1.53
CA ILE A 297 27.39 -9.49 -0.44
C ILE A 297 28.35 -10.64 -0.77
N TYR A 298 29.62 -10.41 -0.52
CA TYR A 298 30.61 -11.47 -0.46
C TYR A 298 30.97 -11.74 1.00
N LEU A 299 30.93 -13.01 1.37
CA LEU A 299 31.36 -13.54 2.66
C LEU A 299 32.47 -14.53 2.37
N PRO A 300 33.67 -14.44 3.02
CA PRO A 300 34.79 -15.35 2.77
C PRO A 300 34.41 -16.82 2.85
N ASP A 301 33.61 -17.18 3.90
CA ASP A 301 33.17 -18.56 4.15
C ASP A 301 32.19 -19.09 3.07
N ALA A 302 31.45 -18.22 2.39
CA ALA A 302 30.51 -18.62 1.34
C ALA A 302 31.15 -18.80 -0.02
N GLY A 303 32.36 -18.28 -0.25
CA GLY A 303 33.17 -18.41 -1.46
C GLY A 303 32.59 -17.80 -2.74
N LYS A 304 31.35 -17.28 -2.72
CA LYS A 304 30.65 -16.63 -3.84
C LYS A 304 29.78 -15.47 -3.41
N PRO A 305 29.60 -14.42 -4.24
CA PRO A 305 28.68 -13.33 -3.98
C PRO A 305 27.23 -13.82 -3.97
N VAL A 306 26.44 -13.34 -2.99
CA VAL A 306 25.00 -13.62 -2.84
C VAL A 306 24.23 -12.31 -2.97
N ARG A 307 23.14 -12.32 -3.75
CA ARG A 307 22.26 -11.15 -3.89
C ARG A 307 21.45 -10.93 -2.62
N ILE A 308 21.41 -9.69 -2.12
CA ILE A 308 20.67 -9.29 -0.94
C ILE A 308 19.89 -8.00 -1.20
N PRO A 309 18.77 -7.74 -0.44
CA PRO A 309 18.00 -6.51 -0.58
C PRO A 309 18.75 -5.29 -0.03
N LEU A 310 18.55 -4.11 -0.64
CA LEU A 310 19.01 -2.81 -0.14
C LEU A 310 18.41 -2.49 1.24
N SER A 311 17.16 -2.88 1.49
CA SER A 311 16.43 -2.66 2.74
C SER A 311 16.89 -3.54 3.91
N GLN A 312 17.70 -4.58 3.64
CA GLN A 312 18.23 -5.44 4.70
C GLN A 312 19.17 -4.65 5.60
N ARG A 313 19.08 -4.90 6.90
CA ARG A 313 19.94 -4.30 7.91
C ARG A 313 21.40 -4.73 7.69
N LEU A 314 22.29 -3.73 7.68
CA LEU A 314 23.73 -3.93 7.65
C LEU A 314 24.28 -4.06 9.08
N VAL A 315 24.22 -2.96 9.85
CA VAL A 315 24.62 -2.90 11.26
C VAL A 315 23.72 -1.90 12.02
N GLY A 316 23.44 -2.14 13.28
CA GLY A 316 22.65 -1.24 14.13
C GLY A 316 21.33 -0.81 13.46
N GLN A 317 21.13 0.47 13.22
CA GLN A 317 19.98 1.06 12.53
C GLN A 317 20.27 1.31 11.03
N VAL A 318 21.44 0.97 10.53
CA VAL A 318 21.85 1.20 9.16
C VAL A 318 21.42 0.06 8.26
N ALA A 319 20.72 0.35 7.17
CA ALA A 319 20.42 -0.59 6.09
C ALA A 319 21.56 -0.61 5.05
N ASN A 320 21.64 -1.65 4.26
CA ASN A 320 22.65 -1.76 3.20
C ASN A 320 22.60 -0.56 2.24
N GLY A 321 21.39 -0.12 1.87
CA GLY A 321 21.22 1.00 0.96
C GLY A 321 21.60 2.36 1.53
N ASP A 322 21.67 2.52 2.84
CA ASP A 322 22.10 3.80 3.45
C ASP A 322 23.55 4.16 3.10
N ILE A 323 24.40 3.15 2.88
CA ILE A 323 25.80 3.37 2.47
C ILE A 323 26.08 2.96 1.01
N ALA A 324 25.33 1.99 0.48
CA ALA A 324 25.56 1.47 -0.87
C ALA A 324 24.77 2.21 -1.96
N ARG A 325 23.73 2.99 -1.59
CA ARG A 325 22.88 3.70 -2.56
C ARG A 325 22.16 4.90 -1.94
N ALA A 326 22.81 6.03 -1.97
CA ALA A 326 22.28 7.30 -1.46
C ALA A 326 21.84 8.23 -2.61
N ASP A 327 20.98 7.76 -3.52
CA ASP A 327 20.50 8.48 -4.71
C ASP A 327 18.96 8.65 -4.58
N TYR A 328 18.54 9.67 -3.83
CA TYR A 328 17.10 9.89 -3.63
C TYR A 328 16.42 10.47 -4.86
N ALA A 329 17.06 11.38 -5.58
CA ALA A 329 16.53 11.95 -6.81
C ALA A 329 16.30 10.89 -7.90
N GLY A 330 17.20 9.92 -8.00
CA GLY A 330 17.10 8.82 -8.96
C GLY A 330 16.06 7.75 -8.60
N ASP A 331 15.87 7.49 -7.30
CA ASP A 331 15.06 6.37 -6.82
C ASP A 331 13.63 6.71 -6.42
N TYR A 332 13.33 8.00 -6.20
CA TYR A 332 12.04 8.43 -5.66
C TYR A 332 11.40 9.52 -6.52
N ASP A 333 10.06 9.50 -6.55
CA ASP A 333 9.24 10.60 -7.03
C ASP A 333 8.98 11.56 -5.87
N ALA A 334 9.43 12.81 -6.02
CA ALA A 334 9.33 13.82 -4.99
C ALA A 334 8.03 14.64 -5.10
N THR A 335 7.40 14.95 -3.99
CA THR A 335 6.25 15.85 -3.90
C THR A 335 6.48 16.86 -2.79
N LEU A 336 6.49 18.15 -3.09
CA LEU A 336 6.58 19.23 -2.12
C LEU A 336 5.25 19.38 -1.37
N ARG A 337 5.30 19.26 -0.03
CA ARG A 337 4.12 19.33 0.85
C ARG A 337 3.91 20.71 1.46
N GLY A 338 4.97 21.44 1.69
CA GLY A 338 4.92 22.75 2.33
C GLY A 338 6.26 23.10 2.96
N GLU A 339 6.21 23.95 3.96
CA GLU A 339 7.38 24.40 4.73
C GLU A 339 7.15 24.15 6.22
N GLU A 340 8.21 23.77 6.92
CA GLU A 340 8.23 23.52 8.36
C GLU A 340 9.61 23.89 8.91
N ALA A 341 9.66 24.50 10.09
CA ALA A 341 10.94 24.78 10.73
C ALA A 341 11.37 23.59 11.60
N ILE A 342 12.59 23.08 11.37
CA ILE A 342 13.23 22.06 12.19
C ILE A 342 14.36 22.69 12.98
N GLU A 343 14.22 22.70 14.32
CA GLU A 343 15.20 23.32 15.23
C GLU A 343 15.57 24.77 14.82
N GLY A 344 14.57 25.52 14.36
CA GLY A 344 14.73 26.92 13.92
C GLY A 344 15.21 27.09 12.48
N VAL A 345 15.47 26.02 11.74
CA VAL A 345 15.87 26.06 10.32
C VAL A 345 14.60 25.91 9.45
N PRO A 346 14.24 26.93 8.64
CA PRO A 346 13.14 26.81 7.67
C PRO A 346 13.47 25.72 6.65
N CYS A 347 12.56 24.76 6.45
CA CYS A 347 12.76 23.61 5.58
C CYS A 347 11.57 23.43 4.63
N HIS A 348 11.86 23.08 3.40
CA HIS A 348 10.89 22.44 2.51
C HIS A 348 10.62 21.02 2.99
N VAL A 349 9.35 20.64 3.06
CA VAL A 349 8.91 19.28 3.42
C VAL A 349 8.53 18.53 2.16
N LEU A 350 9.20 17.43 1.90
CA LEU A 350 8.95 16.60 0.72
C LEU A 350 8.54 15.18 1.12
N ASP A 351 7.58 14.62 0.40
CA ASP A 351 7.32 13.18 0.40
C ASP A 351 8.01 12.57 -0.82
N LEU A 352 8.88 11.61 -0.57
CA LEU A 352 9.59 10.84 -1.58
C LEU A 352 8.96 9.46 -1.66
N ASN A 353 8.30 9.15 -2.76
CA ASN A 353 7.68 7.85 -2.99
C ASN A 353 8.57 7.00 -3.91
N ALA A 354 8.84 5.78 -3.51
CA ALA A 354 9.70 4.88 -4.27
C ALA A 354 9.19 4.63 -5.70
N LYS A 355 10.02 4.85 -6.72
CA LYS A 355 9.71 4.55 -8.11
C LYS A 355 9.56 3.04 -8.37
N THR A 356 10.24 2.22 -7.56
CA THR A 356 10.21 0.76 -7.68
C THR A 356 10.26 0.11 -6.30
N LYS A 357 10.07 -1.23 -6.24
CA LYS A 357 10.14 -1.98 -4.98
C LYS A 357 11.57 -2.31 -4.53
N ASP A 358 12.56 -2.20 -5.43
CA ASP A 358 13.97 -2.53 -5.18
C ASP A 358 14.75 -1.31 -4.67
N VAL A 359 14.23 -0.68 -3.62
CA VAL A 359 14.83 0.47 -2.94
C VAL A 359 14.95 0.20 -1.44
N THR A 360 15.64 1.07 -0.73
CA THR A 360 15.87 0.90 0.71
C THR A 360 14.59 1.12 1.53
N TYR A 361 13.79 2.13 1.20
CA TYR A 361 12.56 2.51 1.89
C TYR A 361 11.44 2.74 0.90
N ALA A 362 10.21 2.42 1.26
CA ALA A 362 9.05 2.63 0.39
C ALA A 362 8.67 4.11 0.28
N VAL A 363 8.78 4.85 1.40
CA VAL A 363 8.50 6.28 1.47
C VAL A 363 9.55 6.93 2.39
N ILE A 364 9.99 8.13 2.02
CA ILE A 364 10.83 8.98 2.85
C ILE A 364 10.14 10.34 2.98
N LYS A 365 9.89 10.81 4.19
CA LYS A 365 9.54 12.21 4.43
C LYS A 365 10.85 12.97 4.68
N TYR A 366 11.09 14.02 3.92
CA TYR A 366 12.39 14.65 3.83
C TYR A 366 12.29 16.15 4.06
N TRP A 367 13.10 16.66 4.97
CA TRP A 367 13.20 18.07 5.27
C TRP A 367 14.53 18.60 4.73
N VAL A 368 14.42 19.55 3.84
CA VAL A 368 15.56 20.20 3.16
C VAL A 368 15.50 21.68 3.44
N ALA A 369 16.56 22.25 3.97
CA ALA A 369 16.62 23.68 4.28
C ALA A 369 16.23 24.54 3.09
N SER A 370 15.39 25.52 3.31
CA SER A 370 14.92 26.44 2.25
C SER A 370 16.07 27.28 1.72
N ASP A 371 17.06 27.61 2.59
CA ASP A 371 18.30 28.26 2.20
C ASP A 371 19.39 27.19 1.98
N GLY A 372 20.07 27.27 0.84
CA GLY A 372 21.19 26.39 0.46
C GLY A 372 20.81 24.94 0.17
N ARG A 373 19.53 24.54 0.33
CA ARG A 373 18.99 23.20 0.02
C ARG A 373 19.74 22.03 0.66
N ARG A 374 20.33 22.24 1.85
CA ARG A 374 20.99 21.16 2.60
C ARG A 374 19.96 20.24 3.26
N PRO A 375 20.22 18.92 3.31
CA PRO A 375 19.35 17.99 4.04
C PRO A 375 19.42 18.29 5.55
N VAL A 376 18.29 18.22 6.26
CA VAL A 376 18.22 18.46 7.70
C VAL A 376 17.74 17.19 8.42
N LYS A 377 16.58 16.66 8.01
CA LYS A 377 15.96 15.52 8.65
C LYS A 377 15.33 14.60 7.61
N ALA A 378 15.27 13.32 7.92
CA ALA A 378 14.49 12.35 7.15
C ALA A 378 13.72 11.41 8.08
N GLU A 379 12.56 10.96 7.65
CA GLU A 379 11.78 9.89 8.28
C GLU A 379 11.58 8.77 7.25
N PHE A 380 11.93 7.54 7.63
CA PHE A 380 11.97 6.40 6.74
C PHE A 380 10.83 5.43 7.05
N TYR A 381 10.00 5.12 6.04
CA TYR A 381 8.80 4.32 6.20
C TYR A 381 8.85 3.02 5.40
N ALA A 382 8.26 1.98 5.98
CA ALA A 382 7.99 0.72 5.29
C ALA A 382 6.81 0.87 4.31
N GLY A 383 6.63 -0.08 3.39
CA GLY A 383 5.49 -0.14 2.48
C GLY A 383 4.12 -0.27 3.16
N THR A 384 4.09 -0.62 4.43
CA THR A 384 2.90 -0.64 5.30
C THR A 384 2.53 0.73 5.87
N GLY A 385 3.34 1.78 5.62
CA GLY A 385 3.19 3.10 6.24
C GLY A 385 3.77 3.22 7.65
N THR A 386 4.43 2.17 8.15
CA THR A 386 5.06 2.17 9.48
C THR A 386 6.36 2.96 9.45
N LEU A 387 6.54 3.93 10.35
CA LEU A 387 7.80 4.62 10.56
C LEU A 387 8.82 3.65 11.13
N LEU A 388 9.95 3.48 10.44
CA LEU A 388 11.04 2.59 10.82
C LEU A 388 12.09 3.30 11.69
N LYS A 389 12.52 4.46 11.22
CA LYS A 389 13.55 5.26 11.87
C LYS A 389 13.51 6.71 11.40
N THR A 390 14.20 7.59 12.14
CA THR A 390 14.46 8.96 11.75
C THR A 390 15.95 9.16 11.48
N GLY A 391 16.31 10.11 10.62
CA GLY A 391 17.68 10.51 10.31
C GLY A 391 17.87 12.00 10.51
N ALA A 392 18.95 12.41 11.16
CA ALA A 392 19.40 13.79 11.25
C ALA A 392 20.73 13.94 10.49
N PHE A 393 20.81 14.94 9.61
CA PHE A 393 22.02 15.26 8.85
C PHE A 393 22.77 16.40 9.53
N GLU A 394 24.02 16.14 9.89
CA GLU A 394 24.78 17.01 10.80
C GLU A 394 26.21 17.18 10.30
N ASN A 395 26.97 18.07 10.98
CA ASN A 395 28.38 18.29 10.73
C ASN A 395 28.71 18.61 9.27
N PHE A 396 28.07 19.67 8.74
CA PHE A 396 28.36 20.13 7.40
C PHE A 396 29.77 20.76 7.35
N ARG A 397 30.61 20.21 6.46
CA ARG A 397 32.01 20.65 6.29
C ARG A 397 32.33 20.82 4.81
N ASP A 398 33.25 21.73 4.51
CA ASP A 398 33.85 21.78 3.19
C ASP A 398 34.82 20.61 3.01
N VAL A 399 34.61 19.81 1.99
CA VAL A 399 35.45 18.67 1.64
C VAL A 399 35.69 18.72 0.14
N ALA A 400 36.91 19.02 -0.25
CA ALA A 400 37.34 19.15 -1.64
C ALA A 400 36.52 20.18 -2.45
N GLY A 401 36.15 21.32 -1.83
CA GLY A 401 35.37 22.39 -2.46
C GLY A 401 33.86 22.15 -2.50
N HIS A 402 33.34 21.11 -1.82
CA HIS A 402 31.93 20.83 -1.69
C HIS A 402 31.52 20.76 -0.22
N THR A 403 30.44 21.45 0.15
CA THR A 403 29.85 21.30 1.49
C THR A 403 29.16 19.97 1.60
N LEU A 404 29.58 19.08 2.49
CA LEU A 404 29.05 17.75 2.70
C LEU A 404 28.50 17.58 4.12
N ALA A 405 27.41 16.83 4.26
CA ALA A 405 26.96 16.31 5.54
C ALA A 405 27.92 15.18 5.97
N THR A 406 28.74 15.43 7.00
CA THR A 406 29.74 14.45 7.45
C THR A 406 29.29 13.62 8.64
N ARG A 407 28.04 13.78 9.08
CA ARG A 407 27.40 12.92 10.07
C ARG A 407 25.94 12.67 9.72
N LEU A 408 25.51 11.42 9.84
CA LEU A 408 24.11 11.01 9.78
C LEU A 408 23.79 10.22 11.04
N THR A 409 22.88 10.74 11.86
CA THR A 409 22.37 10.05 13.06
C THR A 409 21.05 9.38 12.75
N LEU A 410 21.01 8.05 12.82
CA LEU A 410 19.80 7.23 12.63
C LEU A 410 19.26 6.75 13.97
N THR A 411 17.99 7.03 14.28
CA THR A 411 17.33 6.66 15.53
C THR A 411 16.12 5.79 15.23
N ASP A 412 15.98 4.65 15.94
CA ASP A 412 14.83 3.75 15.82
C ASP A 412 13.53 4.48 16.19
N ALA A 413 12.45 4.26 15.42
CA ALA A 413 11.20 4.96 15.63
C ALA A 413 10.51 4.60 16.95
N ILE A 414 10.63 3.34 17.37
CA ILE A 414 9.97 2.79 18.56
C ILE A 414 10.92 2.84 19.75
N ARG A 415 12.15 2.34 19.57
CA ARG A 415 13.17 2.24 20.61
C ARG A 415 14.19 3.37 20.47
N LYS A 416 13.86 4.53 21.00
CA LYS A 416 14.66 5.77 20.92
C LYS A 416 16.06 5.64 21.53
N ASP A 417 16.27 4.63 22.38
CA ASP A 417 17.57 4.23 22.95
C ASP A 417 18.47 3.48 21.95
N ARG A 418 17.93 3.11 20.79
CA ARG A 418 18.71 2.51 19.69
C ARG A 418 19.00 3.54 18.63
N ARG A 419 20.26 3.86 18.49
CA ARG A 419 20.74 4.78 17.45
C ARG A 419 22.02 4.28 16.81
N SER A 420 22.28 4.74 15.59
CA SER A 420 23.53 4.55 14.88
C SER A 420 23.98 5.87 14.30
N VAL A 421 25.23 6.21 14.54
CA VAL A 421 25.87 7.42 14.01
C VAL A 421 26.83 6.99 12.91
N LEU A 422 26.62 7.49 11.70
CA LEU A 422 27.54 7.34 10.57
C LEU A 422 28.41 8.58 10.54
N ASP A 423 29.67 8.44 10.83
CA ASP A 423 30.68 9.50 10.67
C ASP A 423 31.43 9.26 9.35
N TYR A 424 31.30 10.22 8.45
CA TYR A 424 31.97 10.24 7.16
C TYR A 424 33.32 10.95 7.33
N GLY A 425 34.39 10.17 7.29
CA GLY A 425 35.74 10.59 7.55
C GLY A 425 36.48 11.08 6.32
N GLU A 426 37.69 10.55 6.11
CA GLU A 426 38.55 10.92 4.98
C GLU A 426 37.90 10.56 3.63
N VAL A 427 37.89 11.50 2.69
CA VAL A 427 37.46 11.27 1.30
C VAL A 427 38.66 11.48 0.37
N VAL A 428 38.78 10.59 -0.62
CA VAL A 428 39.76 10.68 -1.69
C VAL A 428 39.05 10.71 -3.03
N ILE A 429 39.06 11.84 -3.72
CA ILE A 429 38.50 11.99 -5.06
C ILE A 429 39.52 11.44 -6.07
N ARG A 430 39.16 10.38 -6.77
CA ARG A 430 39.99 9.78 -7.83
C ARG A 430 39.13 9.00 -8.80
N ASN A 431 39.59 8.86 -10.05
CA ASN A 431 38.93 7.99 -11.02
C ASN A 431 39.18 6.53 -10.65
N LEU A 432 38.10 5.82 -10.31
CA LEU A 432 38.14 4.42 -9.92
C LEU A 432 38.09 3.52 -11.15
N PRO A 433 39.01 2.54 -11.29
CA PRO A 433 38.95 1.53 -12.34
C PRO A 433 37.67 0.71 -12.26
N ASP A 434 37.07 0.36 -13.40
CA ASP A 434 35.81 -0.38 -13.46
C ASP A 434 35.92 -1.80 -12.87
N LYS A 435 37.12 -2.35 -12.75
CA LYS A 435 37.37 -3.64 -12.10
C LYS A 435 36.87 -3.70 -10.65
N TYR A 436 36.83 -2.56 -9.90
CA TYR A 436 36.29 -2.52 -8.55
C TYR A 436 34.79 -2.85 -8.51
N PHE A 437 34.11 -2.68 -9.62
CA PHE A 437 32.65 -2.89 -9.75
C PHE A 437 32.31 -4.18 -10.50
N ASP A 438 33.16 -5.20 -10.38
CA ASP A 438 32.96 -6.55 -10.91
C ASP A 438 32.75 -7.56 -9.78
N LYS A 439 31.78 -8.47 -9.92
CA LYS A 439 31.48 -9.51 -8.92
C LYS A 439 32.67 -10.45 -8.66
N ASN A 440 33.45 -10.72 -9.68
CA ASN A 440 34.65 -11.57 -9.55
C ASN A 440 35.75 -10.88 -8.75
N TYR A 441 35.79 -9.55 -8.80
CA TYR A 441 36.76 -8.74 -8.05
C TYR A 441 36.48 -8.68 -6.55
N MET A 442 35.22 -8.94 -6.13
CA MET A 442 34.87 -8.97 -4.70
C MET A 442 35.68 -9.95 -3.87
N LYS A 443 36.28 -10.97 -4.50
CA LYS A 443 37.11 -12.01 -3.86
C LYS A 443 38.58 -11.60 -3.68
N THR A 444 39.06 -10.62 -4.44
CA THR A 444 40.49 -10.31 -4.61
C THR A 444 40.92 -9.02 -3.91
N LEU A 445 40.00 -8.37 -3.22
CA LEU A 445 40.28 -7.12 -2.51
C LEU A 445 40.75 -7.39 -1.07
N ASP A 446 41.99 -7.82 -0.95
CA ASP A 446 42.77 -7.75 0.27
C ASP A 446 43.32 -6.34 0.49
#